data_7555c1d831368d5940bebe67e72eeffb
#
_entry.id   7555c1d831368d5940bebe67e72eeffb
#
_cell.length_a   1.000
_cell.length_b   1.000
_cell.length_c   1.000
_cell.angle_alpha   90.00
_cell.angle_beta   90.00
_cell.angle_gamma   90.00
#
_symmetry.space_group_name_H-M   'P 1'
#
loop_
_entity.id
_entity.type
_entity.pdbx_description
1 polymer ?
#
loop_
_entity_poly.entity_id
_entity_poly.type
_entity_poly.pdbx_seq_one_letter_code
_entity_poly.pdbx_strand_id
1 'polypeptide(L)'
;MQKDLHLSSPDYQWLLTIFYISYIIFEWFALMWKIVPPHIWAAFCVVGWGIVATLQSATFSFSGMMAARFFLGFFEAGYGPGIPYLLSFFYLRHEIGVRIGVFLSAAPLATCFAGALAYGITSGNDEGRIANWRLLFLVEGLPCIIAGIVTFFVLPDSPEKASFLTEEEKLVAKARGVRQVGDQEAHRVGHINFKDIGAALLDLKVRSPLPPPPIALPNFPNITIYPMKSPLTIHRTTSQH
;
A
#
# COMPACT_ATOMS: atom_id res chain seq x y z
N MET A 1 0.11 25.47 -7.82
CA MET A 1 1.27 25.06 -7.01
C MET A 1 2.60 25.54 -7.58
N GLN A 2 3.00 25.13 -8.81
CA GLN A 2 4.29 25.55 -9.42
C GLN A 2 4.46 27.07 -9.46
N LYS A 3 3.42 27.81 -9.88
CA LYS A 3 3.44 29.29 -9.91
C LYS A 3 3.52 29.91 -8.52
N ASP A 4 2.79 29.36 -7.54
CA ASP A 4 2.72 29.95 -6.19
C ASP A 4 3.98 29.69 -5.35
N LEU A 5 4.66 28.59 -5.60
CA LEU A 5 5.90 28.22 -4.91
C LEU A 5 7.15 28.53 -5.76
N HIS A 6 6.97 29.22 -6.91
CA HIS A 6 8.04 29.60 -7.86
C HIS A 6 8.94 28.41 -8.25
N LEU A 7 8.31 27.22 -8.47
CA LEU A 7 9.04 26.00 -8.80
C LEU A 7 9.39 25.94 -10.28
N SER A 8 10.63 25.61 -10.58
CA SER A 8 11.05 25.22 -11.91
C SER A 8 10.54 23.82 -12.26
N SER A 9 10.55 23.45 -13.56
CA SER A 9 10.17 22.09 -13.96
C SER A 9 11.05 20.99 -13.33
N PRO A 10 12.37 21.15 -13.20
CA PRO A 10 13.20 20.22 -12.44
C PRO A 10 12.84 20.12 -10.96
N ASP A 11 12.53 21.24 -10.28
CA ASP A 11 12.14 21.22 -8.87
C ASP A 11 10.87 20.41 -8.65
N TYR A 12 9.90 20.55 -9.54
CA TYR A 12 8.67 19.76 -9.46
C TYR A 12 8.94 18.25 -9.61
N GLN A 13 9.86 17.86 -10.51
CA GLN A 13 10.27 16.46 -10.65
C GLN A 13 10.98 15.94 -9.40
N TRP A 14 11.81 16.78 -8.76
CA TRP A 14 12.45 16.43 -7.50
C TRP A 14 11.45 16.18 -6.37
N LEU A 15 10.33 16.92 -6.31
CA LEU A 15 9.26 16.66 -5.34
C LEU A 15 8.62 15.28 -5.51
N LEU A 16 8.53 14.76 -6.73
CA LEU A 16 8.06 13.40 -6.98
C LEU A 16 9.15 12.37 -6.66
N THR A 17 10.38 12.67 -7.04
CA THR A 17 11.51 11.75 -6.84
C THR A 17 11.83 11.53 -5.38
N ILE A 18 11.81 12.57 -4.53
CA ILE A 18 12.11 12.44 -3.10
C ILE A 18 11.12 11.54 -2.38
N PHE A 19 9.86 11.54 -2.78
CA PHE A 19 8.85 10.64 -2.27
C PHE A 19 9.25 9.18 -2.52
N TYR A 20 9.61 8.82 -3.75
CA TYR A 20 10.03 7.45 -4.09
C TYR A 20 11.35 7.06 -3.43
N ILE A 21 12.31 7.98 -3.32
CA ILE A 21 13.57 7.73 -2.60
C ILE A 21 13.27 7.39 -1.14
N SER A 22 12.45 8.19 -0.47
CA SER A 22 12.03 7.94 0.91
C SER A 22 11.31 6.60 1.02
N TYR A 23 10.35 6.33 0.12
CA TYR A 23 9.60 5.08 0.10
C TYR A 23 10.53 3.86 0.03
N ILE A 24 11.48 3.83 -0.90
CA ILE A 24 12.44 2.72 -1.08
C ILE A 24 13.35 2.58 0.16
N ILE A 25 13.86 3.69 0.69
CA ILE A 25 14.76 3.67 1.86
C ILE A 25 14.04 3.10 3.09
N PHE A 26 12.76 3.43 3.27
CA PHE A 26 11.99 3.05 4.45
C PHE A 26 11.06 1.85 4.24
N GLU A 27 11.10 1.16 3.10
CA GLU A 27 10.27 -0.02 2.85
C GLU A 27 10.47 -1.14 3.89
N TRP A 28 11.65 -1.22 4.50
CA TRP A 28 11.93 -2.15 5.60
C TRP A 28 11.09 -1.90 6.86
N PHE A 29 10.50 -0.72 7.01
CA PHE A 29 9.52 -0.42 8.06
C PHE A 29 8.27 -1.33 7.98
N ALA A 30 8.02 -1.95 6.85
CA ALA A 30 7.01 -3.00 6.75
C ALA A 30 7.25 -4.17 7.73
N LEU A 31 8.49 -4.39 8.20
CA LEU A 31 8.79 -5.37 9.23
C LEU A 31 8.17 -5.02 10.59
N MET A 32 7.83 -3.76 10.83
CA MET A 32 7.15 -3.34 12.05
C MET A 32 5.79 -4.00 12.24
N TRP A 33 5.11 -4.40 11.17
CA TRP A 33 3.88 -5.18 11.26
C TRP A 33 4.06 -6.52 11.99
N LYS A 34 5.29 -7.02 12.07
CA LYS A 34 5.65 -8.24 12.78
C LYS A 34 5.92 -8.00 14.26
N ILE A 35 6.35 -6.80 14.64
CA ILE A 35 6.79 -6.45 15.99
C ILE A 35 5.70 -5.69 16.75
N VAL A 36 5.09 -4.71 16.11
CA VAL A 36 4.08 -3.83 16.68
C VAL A 36 2.69 -4.39 16.39
N PRO A 37 1.74 -4.29 17.33
CA PRO A 37 0.35 -4.67 17.06
C PRO A 37 -0.21 -3.95 15.83
N PRO A 38 -0.86 -4.64 14.90
CA PRO A 38 -1.34 -4.08 13.65
C PRO A 38 -2.21 -2.85 13.78
N HIS A 39 -3.13 -2.80 14.76
CA HIS A 39 -3.99 -1.64 14.95
C HIS A 39 -3.19 -0.38 15.30
N ILE A 40 -2.12 -0.51 16.10
CA ILE A 40 -1.27 0.61 16.49
C ILE A 40 -0.43 1.06 15.29
N TRP A 41 0.20 0.10 14.60
CA TRP A 41 1.10 0.41 13.48
C TRP A 41 0.36 1.00 12.29
N ALA A 42 -0.77 0.41 11.92
CA ALA A 42 -1.62 0.92 10.85
C ALA A 42 -2.14 2.33 11.16
N ALA A 43 -2.65 2.55 12.37
CA ALA A 43 -3.13 3.87 12.79
C ALA A 43 -1.99 4.90 12.77
N PHE A 44 -0.80 4.57 13.26
CA PHE A 44 0.37 5.44 13.23
C PHE A 44 0.73 5.85 11.81
N CYS A 45 0.80 4.91 10.88
CA CYS A 45 1.11 5.19 9.48
C CYS A 45 0.03 6.07 8.81
N VAL A 46 -1.25 5.73 8.99
CA VAL A 46 -2.36 6.45 8.34
C VAL A 46 -2.55 7.85 8.92
N VAL A 47 -2.46 8.01 10.25
CA VAL A 47 -2.52 9.33 10.90
C VAL A 47 -1.32 10.18 10.48
N GLY A 48 -0.11 9.62 10.52
CA GLY A 48 1.11 10.31 10.08
C GLY A 48 1.02 10.76 8.64
N TRP A 49 0.58 9.88 7.75
CA TRP A 49 0.32 10.20 6.34
C TRP A 49 -0.71 11.33 6.20
N GLY A 50 -1.85 11.24 6.88
CA GLY A 50 -2.90 12.27 6.85
C GLY A 50 -2.42 13.63 7.36
N ILE A 51 -1.64 13.65 8.45
CA ILE A 51 -1.04 14.89 8.98
C ILE A 51 -0.09 15.51 7.95
N VAL A 52 0.81 14.71 7.38
CA VAL A 52 1.78 15.20 6.39
C VAL A 52 1.08 15.67 5.12
N ALA A 53 0.06 14.94 4.64
CA ALA A 53 -0.77 15.38 3.51
C ALA A 53 -1.43 16.72 3.78
N THR A 54 -2.00 16.89 4.97
CA THR A 54 -2.60 18.17 5.39
C THR A 54 -1.56 19.29 5.49
N LEU A 55 -0.39 19.02 6.05
CA LEU A 55 0.71 20.01 6.18
C LEU A 55 1.25 20.48 4.84
N GLN A 56 1.14 19.68 3.76
CA GLN A 56 1.48 20.13 2.42
C GLN A 56 0.69 21.39 2.01
N SER A 57 -0.56 21.51 2.47
CA SER A 57 -1.38 22.69 2.21
C SER A 57 -0.81 23.98 2.83
N ALA A 58 -0.05 23.85 3.92
CA ALA A 58 0.55 24.97 4.65
C ALA A 58 1.99 25.28 4.21
N THR A 59 2.51 24.64 3.19
CA THR A 59 3.88 24.88 2.71
C THR A 59 3.96 26.17 1.87
N PHE A 60 5.03 26.94 2.08
CA PHE A 60 5.29 28.20 1.37
C PHE A 60 6.64 28.19 0.62
N SER A 61 7.39 27.09 0.71
CA SER A 61 8.72 26.98 0.11
C SER A 61 8.94 25.62 -0.51
N PHE A 62 9.87 25.54 -1.46
CA PHE A 62 10.34 24.29 -2.05
C PHE A 62 10.84 23.32 -0.98
N SER A 63 11.69 23.80 -0.06
CA SER A 63 12.24 22.95 1.02
C SER A 63 11.17 22.37 1.94
N GLY A 64 10.15 23.15 2.28
CA GLY A 64 9.02 22.67 3.09
C GLY A 64 8.21 21.59 2.38
N MET A 65 7.96 21.76 1.08
CA MET A 65 7.27 20.76 0.26
C MET A 65 8.13 19.49 0.09
N MET A 66 9.46 19.64 -0.10
CA MET A 66 10.39 18.51 -0.15
C MET A 66 10.36 17.68 1.15
N ALA A 67 10.41 18.34 2.30
CA ALA A 67 10.32 17.67 3.60
C ALA A 67 8.99 16.95 3.76
N ALA A 68 7.87 17.59 3.39
CA ALA A 68 6.56 16.95 3.47
C ALA A 68 6.47 15.74 2.55
N ARG A 69 6.98 15.79 1.32
CA ARG A 69 7.04 14.65 0.40
C ARG A 69 7.92 13.51 0.90
N PHE A 70 9.04 13.84 1.55
CA PHE A 70 9.89 12.84 2.18
C PHE A 70 9.15 12.08 3.29
N PHE A 71 8.51 12.79 4.22
CA PHE A 71 7.76 12.16 5.30
C PHE A 71 6.51 11.43 4.81
N LEU A 72 5.89 11.87 3.72
CA LEU A 72 4.78 11.17 3.09
C LEU A 72 5.23 9.77 2.64
N GLY A 73 6.35 9.69 1.90
CA GLY A 73 6.93 8.40 1.47
C GLY A 73 7.33 7.51 2.64
N PHE A 74 7.83 8.09 3.73
CA PHE A 74 8.16 7.37 4.97
C PHE A 74 6.96 6.64 5.57
N PHE A 75 5.83 7.33 5.79
CA PHE A 75 4.64 6.71 6.37
C PHE A 75 3.98 5.70 5.42
N GLU A 76 3.97 5.99 4.13
CA GLU A 76 3.38 5.12 3.12
C GLU A 76 4.16 3.81 2.95
N ALA A 77 5.49 3.87 3.01
CA ALA A 77 6.36 2.70 2.96
C ALA A 77 6.08 1.70 4.10
N GLY A 78 5.74 2.20 5.29
CA GLY A 78 5.39 1.37 6.43
C GLY A 78 4.02 0.71 6.33
N TYR A 79 3.11 1.24 5.52
CA TYR A 79 1.72 0.77 5.43
C TYR A 79 1.48 -0.21 4.28
N GLY A 80 1.85 0.16 3.05
CA GLY A 80 1.48 -0.56 1.84
C GLY A 80 1.82 -2.05 1.82
N PRO A 81 3.08 -2.45 2.03
CA PRO A 81 3.49 -3.85 2.03
C PRO A 81 2.92 -4.66 3.20
N GLY A 82 2.50 -3.99 4.28
CA GLY A 82 1.95 -4.63 5.47
C GLY A 82 0.52 -5.14 5.32
N ILE A 83 -0.28 -4.56 4.43
CA ILE A 83 -1.69 -4.97 4.25
C ILE A 83 -1.81 -6.43 3.75
N PRO A 84 -1.09 -6.88 2.71
CA PRO A 84 -1.08 -8.29 2.33
C PRO A 84 -0.64 -9.21 3.48
N TYR A 85 0.33 -8.78 4.27
CA TYR A 85 0.77 -9.52 5.46
C TYR A 85 -0.35 -9.63 6.50
N LEU A 86 -1.05 -8.54 6.83
CA LEU A 86 -2.20 -8.55 7.73
C LEU A 86 -3.30 -9.47 7.23
N LEU A 87 -3.65 -9.40 5.94
CA LEU A 87 -4.67 -10.26 5.33
C LEU A 87 -4.32 -11.74 5.45
N SER A 88 -3.03 -12.11 5.46
CA SER A 88 -2.59 -13.49 5.60
C SER A 88 -2.93 -14.11 6.95
N PHE A 89 -3.27 -13.32 7.97
CA PHE A 89 -3.70 -13.86 9.27
C PHE A 89 -5.18 -14.26 9.30
N PHE A 90 -5.98 -13.64 8.46
CA PHE A 90 -7.43 -13.85 8.41
C PHE A 90 -7.86 -14.81 7.30
N TYR A 91 -7.07 -14.90 6.23
CA TYR A 91 -7.47 -15.58 5.00
C TYR A 91 -6.42 -16.58 4.53
N LEU A 92 -6.91 -17.67 3.94
CA LEU A 92 -6.06 -18.71 3.34
C LEU A 92 -5.42 -18.21 2.04
N ARG A 93 -4.30 -18.81 1.62
CA ARG A 93 -3.54 -18.41 0.43
C ARG A 93 -4.39 -18.27 -0.83
N HIS A 94 -5.34 -19.19 -1.03
CA HIS A 94 -6.22 -19.15 -2.20
C HIS A 94 -7.31 -18.08 -2.12
N GLU A 95 -7.61 -17.57 -0.92
CA GLU A 95 -8.61 -16.52 -0.67
C GLU A 95 -8.03 -15.10 -0.71
N ILE A 96 -6.74 -14.97 -0.43
CA ILE A 96 -6.06 -13.66 -0.33
C ILE A 96 -6.06 -12.92 -1.67
N GLY A 97 -5.90 -13.63 -2.79
CA GLY A 97 -5.73 -13.02 -4.11
C GLY A 97 -6.86 -12.05 -4.48
N VAL A 98 -8.11 -12.46 -4.27
CA VAL A 98 -9.28 -11.59 -4.54
C VAL A 98 -9.27 -10.35 -3.64
N ARG A 99 -8.92 -10.50 -2.37
CA ARG A 99 -8.91 -9.41 -1.38
C ARG A 99 -7.80 -8.40 -1.65
N ILE A 100 -6.63 -8.89 -2.04
CA ILE A 100 -5.55 -8.01 -2.52
C ILE A 100 -5.97 -7.29 -3.80
N GLY A 101 -6.67 -7.98 -4.73
CA GLY A 101 -7.22 -7.36 -5.93
C GLY A 101 -8.19 -6.22 -5.60
N VAL A 102 -9.10 -6.42 -4.65
CA VAL A 102 -10.00 -5.37 -4.16
C VAL A 102 -9.23 -4.22 -3.51
N PHE A 103 -8.25 -4.52 -2.68
CA PHE A 103 -7.38 -3.50 -2.06
C PHE A 103 -6.65 -2.66 -3.11
N LEU A 104 -6.05 -3.31 -4.10
CA LEU A 104 -5.33 -2.62 -5.17
C LEU A 104 -6.26 -1.81 -6.09
N SER A 105 -7.51 -2.23 -6.26
CA SER A 105 -8.50 -1.50 -7.05
C SER A 105 -8.91 -0.16 -6.41
N ALA A 106 -8.63 0.04 -5.13
CA ALA A 106 -8.84 1.31 -4.47
C ALA A 106 -7.96 2.44 -5.04
N ALA A 107 -6.76 2.12 -5.55
CA ALA A 107 -5.84 3.14 -6.09
C ALA A 107 -6.39 3.83 -7.37
N PRO A 108 -6.83 3.13 -8.43
CA PRO A 108 -7.45 3.79 -9.56
C PRO A 108 -8.77 4.48 -9.20
N LEU A 109 -9.54 3.93 -8.26
CA LEU A 109 -10.75 4.58 -7.76
C LEU A 109 -10.43 5.91 -7.06
N ALA A 110 -9.43 5.93 -6.19
CA ALA A 110 -8.94 7.15 -5.53
C ALA A 110 -8.48 8.19 -6.56
N THR A 111 -7.80 7.78 -7.64
CA THR A 111 -7.40 8.69 -8.73
C THR A 111 -8.59 9.34 -9.42
N CYS A 112 -9.66 8.57 -9.67
CA CYS A 112 -10.91 9.11 -10.23
C CYS A 112 -11.55 10.13 -9.28
N PHE A 113 -11.62 9.82 -7.99
CA PHE A 113 -12.13 10.75 -6.98
C PHE A 113 -11.30 12.02 -6.86
N ALA A 114 -9.98 11.90 -6.84
CA ALA A 114 -9.06 13.05 -6.80
C ALA A 114 -9.25 13.95 -8.02
N GLY A 115 -9.45 13.38 -9.22
CA GLY A 115 -9.75 14.13 -10.43
C GLY A 115 -11.09 14.89 -10.35
N ALA A 116 -12.14 14.23 -9.90
CA ALA A 116 -13.45 14.85 -9.71
C ALA A 116 -13.41 15.96 -8.65
N LEU A 117 -12.71 15.72 -7.54
CA LEU A 117 -12.52 16.69 -6.47
C LEU A 117 -11.74 17.92 -6.95
N ALA A 118 -10.65 17.71 -7.67
CA ALA A 118 -9.86 18.78 -8.26
C ALA A 118 -10.69 19.64 -9.22
N TYR A 119 -11.52 19.01 -10.05
CA TYR A 119 -12.45 19.71 -10.94
C TYR A 119 -13.46 20.54 -10.14
N GLY A 120 -14.11 19.94 -9.13
CA GLY A 120 -15.08 20.64 -8.29
C GLY A 120 -14.48 21.85 -7.56
N ILE A 121 -13.27 21.68 -6.98
CA ILE A 121 -12.56 22.79 -6.32
C ILE A 121 -12.21 23.88 -7.32
N THR A 122 -11.71 23.54 -8.50
CA THR A 122 -11.30 24.52 -9.50
C THR A 122 -12.50 25.30 -10.06
N SER A 123 -13.65 24.63 -10.24
CA SER A 123 -14.86 25.28 -10.76
C SER A 123 -15.61 26.10 -9.71
N GLY A 124 -15.45 25.79 -8.41
CA GLY A 124 -16.19 26.45 -7.33
C GLY A 124 -15.41 27.54 -6.58
N ASN A 125 -14.10 27.66 -6.82
CA ASN A 125 -13.22 28.54 -6.04
C ASN A 125 -12.52 29.61 -6.90
N ASP A 126 -13.23 30.21 -7.86
CA ASP A 126 -12.66 31.19 -8.78
C ASP A 126 -12.16 32.47 -8.08
N GLU A 127 -12.77 32.84 -6.93
CA GLU A 127 -12.40 34.01 -6.11
C GLU A 127 -11.91 33.63 -4.71
N GLY A 128 -11.53 32.37 -4.51
CA GLY A 128 -11.18 31.86 -3.20
C GLY A 128 -9.88 32.45 -2.63
N ARG A 129 -9.89 32.74 -1.32
CA ARG A 129 -8.72 33.22 -0.58
C ARG A 129 -7.58 32.20 -0.48
N ILE A 130 -7.90 30.93 -0.70
CA ILE A 130 -6.96 29.81 -0.59
C ILE A 130 -6.72 29.24 -2.00
N ALA A 131 -5.47 29.03 -2.37
CA ALA A 131 -5.12 28.42 -3.65
C ALA A 131 -5.70 27.00 -3.77
N ASN A 132 -6.26 26.66 -4.92
CA ASN A 132 -6.98 25.41 -5.18
C ASN A 132 -6.18 24.15 -4.81
N TRP A 133 -4.87 24.14 -5.05
CA TRP A 133 -4.02 23.02 -4.69
C TRP A 133 -3.87 22.82 -3.16
N ARG A 134 -3.89 23.92 -2.38
CA ARG A 134 -3.86 23.86 -0.92
C ARG A 134 -5.15 23.28 -0.37
N LEU A 135 -6.28 23.70 -0.94
CA LEU A 135 -7.59 23.19 -0.57
C LEU A 135 -7.71 21.70 -0.89
N LEU A 136 -7.14 21.25 -2.03
CA LEU A 136 -7.11 19.83 -2.40
C LEU A 136 -6.39 19.00 -1.33
N PHE A 137 -5.18 19.37 -0.92
CA PHE A 137 -4.44 18.66 0.12
C PHE A 137 -5.14 18.67 1.48
N LEU A 138 -5.85 19.74 1.82
CA LEU A 138 -6.65 19.81 3.04
C LEU A 138 -7.81 18.81 3.03
N VAL A 139 -8.57 18.79 1.93
CA VAL A 139 -9.75 17.94 1.78
C VAL A 139 -9.37 16.46 1.67
N GLU A 140 -8.20 16.14 1.14
CA GLU A 140 -7.68 14.76 1.08
C GLU A 140 -7.04 14.34 2.41
N GLY A 141 -6.29 15.23 3.08
CA GLY A 141 -5.53 14.87 4.27
C GLY A 141 -6.40 14.73 5.53
N LEU A 142 -7.38 15.60 5.75
CA LEU A 142 -8.21 15.56 6.95
C LEU A 142 -9.01 14.26 7.11
N PRO A 143 -9.69 13.73 6.08
CA PRO A 143 -10.35 12.43 6.18
C PRO A 143 -9.41 11.27 6.48
N CYS A 144 -8.15 11.33 6.00
CA CYS A 144 -7.14 10.33 6.30
C CYS A 144 -6.80 10.30 7.79
N ILE A 145 -6.70 11.45 8.46
CA ILE A 145 -6.47 11.51 9.91
C ILE A 145 -7.62 10.83 10.65
N ILE A 146 -8.86 11.15 10.29
CA ILE A 146 -10.06 10.54 10.88
C ILE A 146 -10.04 9.02 10.64
N ALA A 147 -9.76 8.59 9.41
CA ALA A 147 -9.66 7.17 9.07
C ALA A 147 -8.59 6.45 9.88
N GLY A 148 -7.43 7.09 10.12
CA GLY A 148 -6.37 6.53 10.96
C GLY A 148 -6.81 6.37 12.43
N ILE A 149 -7.54 7.35 12.98
CA ILE A 149 -8.10 7.25 14.32
C ILE A 149 -9.13 6.11 14.40
N VAL A 150 -10.02 6.02 13.41
CA VAL A 150 -11.00 4.91 13.33
C VAL A 150 -10.28 3.57 13.22
N THR A 151 -9.20 3.47 12.43
CA THR A 151 -8.40 2.27 12.28
C THR A 151 -7.86 1.78 13.62
N PHE A 152 -7.42 2.68 14.49
CA PHE A 152 -6.92 2.33 15.82
C PHE A 152 -7.96 1.57 16.66
N PHE A 153 -9.24 1.94 16.58
CA PHE A 153 -10.30 1.32 17.38
C PHE A 153 -10.94 0.10 16.70
N VAL A 154 -10.94 0.05 15.38
CA VAL A 154 -11.71 -0.95 14.61
C VAL A 154 -10.85 -2.10 14.12
N LEU A 155 -9.55 -1.87 13.83
CA LEU A 155 -8.69 -2.89 13.24
C LEU A 155 -8.31 -3.95 14.28
N PRO A 156 -8.69 -5.23 14.09
CA PRO A 156 -8.26 -6.30 15.00
C PRO A 156 -6.83 -6.76 14.67
N ASP A 157 -6.08 -7.10 15.71
CA ASP A 157 -4.71 -7.61 15.57
C ASP A 157 -4.64 -9.04 15.01
N SER A 158 -5.67 -9.82 15.31
CA SER A 158 -5.75 -11.23 14.93
C SER A 158 -7.21 -11.69 14.95
N PRO A 159 -7.54 -12.79 14.27
CA PRO A 159 -8.88 -13.36 14.34
C PRO A 159 -9.34 -13.67 15.76
N GLU A 160 -8.41 -14.07 16.64
CA GLU A 160 -8.69 -14.40 18.03
C GLU A 160 -9.16 -13.18 18.86
N LYS A 161 -8.65 -11.99 18.50
CA LYS A 161 -8.98 -10.71 19.17
C LYS A 161 -10.10 -9.94 18.47
N ALA A 162 -10.60 -10.44 17.36
CA ALA A 162 -11.64 -9.78 16.60
C ALA A 162 -12.96 -9.75 17.39
N SER A 163 -13.48 -8.58 17.66
CA SER A 163 -14.73 -8.39 18.43
C SER A 163 -15.99 -8.77 17.64
N PHE A 164 -15.90 -8.85 16.32
CA PHE A 164 -17.00 -9.18 15.43
C PHE A 164 -17.15 -10.70 15.18
N LEU A 165 -16.23 -11.53 15.68
CA LEU A 165 -16.30 -12.99 15.58
C LEU A 165 -16.83 -13.59 16.88
N THR A 166 -17.69 -14.60 16.76
CA THR A 166 -18.12 -15.44 17.87
C THR A 166 -16.98 -16.36 18.33
N GLU A 167 -17.05 -16.89 19.55
CA GLU A 167 -16.00 -17.78 20.07
C GLU A 167 -15.81 -19.05 19.20
N GLU A 168 -16.88 -19.58 18.64
CA GLU A 168 -16.83 -20.70 17.71
C GLU A 168 -16.09 -20.34 16.41
N GLU A 169 -16.39 -19.17 15.84
CA GLU A 169 -15.72 -18.66 14.63
C GLU A 169 -14.24 -18.39 14.88
N LYS A 170 -13.86 -17.90 16.06
CA LYS A 170 -12.46 -17.70 16.45
C LYS A 170 -11.70 -19.03 16.49
N LEU A 171 -12.32 -20.10 17.03
CA LEU A 171 -11.73 -21.45 17.04
C LEU A 171 -11.54 -21.98 15.62
N VAL A 172 -12.53 -21.81 14.75
CA VAL A 172 -12.43 -22.22 13.34
C VAL A 172 -11.34 -21.42 12.63
N ALA A 173 -11.26 -20.12 12.83
CA ALA A 173 -10.24 -19.27 12.22
C ALA A 173 -8.82 -19.67 12.66
N LYS A 174 -8.65 -19.99 13.94
CA LYS A 174 -7.39 -20.52 14.48
C LYS A 174 -7.02 -21.86 13.85
N ALA A 175 -7.95 -22.81 13.81
CA ALA A 175 -7.72 -24.12 13.21
C ALA A 175 -7.35 -24.04 11.72
N ARG A 176 -7.95 -23.10 10.97
CA ARG A 176 -7.61 -22.82 9.56
C ARG A 176 -6.18 -22.29 9.41
N GLY A 177 -5.77 -21.36 10.29
CA GLY A 177 -4.41 -20.82 10.32
C GLY A 177 -3.36 -21.91 10.59
N VAL A 178 -3.57 -22.72 11.64
CA VAL A 178 -2.70 -23.84 12.00
C VAL A 178 -2.56 -24.86 10.86
N ARG A 179 -3.66 -25.19 10.17
CA ARG A 179 -3.63 -26.11 9.03
C ARG A 179 -2.77 -25.61 7.88
N GLN A 180 -2.67 -24.27 7.68
CA GLN A 180 -1.93 -23.71 6.57
C GLN A 180 -0.43 -23.57 6.84
N VAL A 181 -0.03 -23.23 8.06
CA VAL A 181 1.34 -22.78 8.39
C VAL A 181 2.02 -23.71 9.40
N GLY A 182 1.24 -24.56 10.09
CA GLY A 182 1.70 -25.36 11.23
C GLY A 182 1.58 -24.63 12.56
N ASP A 183 1.60 -25.39 13.65
CA ASP A 183 1.30 -24.87 14.99
C ASP A 183 2.33 -23.84 15.49
N GLN A 184 3.60 -24.03 15.12
CA GLN A 184 4.69 -23.13 15.54
C GLN A 184 4.72 -21.79 14.81
N GLU A 185 4.21 -21.74 13.58
CA GLU A 185 4.21 -20.52 12.75
C GLU A 185 2.87 -19.78 12.79
N ALA A 186 1.81 -20.41 13.33
CA ALA A 186 0.52 -19.76 13.55
C ALA A 186 0.58 -18.66 14.60
N HIS A 187 1.61 -18.67 15.45
CA HIS A 187 1.87 -17.58 16.38
C HIS A 187 2.59 -16.44 15.67
N ARG A 188 2.05 -15.24 15.77
CA ARG A 188 2.75 -14.02 15.39
C ARG A 188 4.03 -13.92 16.16
N VAL A 189 5.14 -14.07 15.48
CA VAL A 189 6.44 -14.03 16.08
C VAL A 189 6.77 -12.60 16.44
N GLY A 190 6.85 -12.26 17.71
CA GLY A 190 7.33 -10.98 18.19
C GLY A 190 8.84 -10.76 17.98
N HIS A 191 9.52 -11.59 17.19
CA HIS A 191 10.94 -11.52 16.94
C HIS A 191 11.26 -11.57 15.44
N ILE A 192 12.17 -10.70 15.04
CA ILE A 192 12.81 -10.74 13.71
C ILE A 192 13.98 -11.71 13.79
N ASN A 193 13.91 -12.80 13.03
CA ASN A 193 15.02 -13.72 12.90
C ASN A 193 15.93 -13.27 11.73
N PHE A 194 17.05 -12.66 12.05
CA PHE A 194 18.00 -12.19 11.03
C PHE A 194 18.59 -13.31 10.17
N LYS A 195 18.59 -14.56 10.65
CA LYS A 195 19.03 -15.72 9.87
C LYS A 195 18.05 -16.01 8.73
N ASP A 196 16.75 -15.88 8.99
CA ASP A 196 15.72 -16.10 7.95
C ASP A 196 15.76 -15.01 6.89
N ILE A 197 16.05 -13.75 7.29
CA ILE A 197 16.27 -12.66 6.33
C ILE A 197 17.49 -12.96 5.46
N GLY A 198 18.60 -13.38 6.04
CA GLY A 198 19.79 -13.77 5.31
C GLY A 198 19.53 -14.96 4.36
N ALA A 199 18.81 -15.97 4.82
CA ALA A 199 18.42 -17.12 4.00
C ALA A 199 17.50 -16.70 2.83
N ALA A 200 16.52 -15.83 3.08
CA ALA A 200 15.63 -15.33 2.04
C ALA A 200 16.35 -14.48 0.99
N LEU A 201 17.33 -13.67 1.39
CA LEU A 201 18.15 -12.89 0.47
C LEU A 201 19.10 -13.76 -0.38
N LEU A 202 19.51 -14.92 0.16
CA LEU A 202 20.35 -15.89 -0.53
C LEU A 202 19.55 -16.90 -1.35
N ASP A 203 18.22 -16.96 -1.17
CA ASP A 203 17.38 -17.88 -1.92
C ASP A 203 17.36 -17.50 -3.41
N LEU A 204 17.85 -18.43 -4.23
CA LEU A 204 17.90 -18.30 -5.69
C LEU A 204 16.50 -17.99 -6.29
N LYS A 205 15.41 -18.46 -5.66
CA LYS A 205 14.04 -18.21 -6.13
C LYS A 205 13.65 -16.74 -5.98
N VAL A 206 14.12 -16.07 -4.95
CA VAL A 206 13.90 -14.63 -4.74
C VAL A 206 14.81 -13.81 -5.64
N ARG A 207 16.04 -14.28 -5.87
CA ARG A 207 17.08 -13.60 -6.65
C ARG A 207 17.00 -13.88 -8.14
N SER A 208 16.35 -14.98 -8.55
CA SER A 208 16.23 -15.35 -9.96
C SER A 208 15.21 -14.45 -10.67
N PRO A 209 15.64 -13.71 -11.70
CA PRO A 209 14.71 -12.97 -12.57
C PRO A 209 14.01 -13.88 -13.59
N LEU A 210 14.14 -15.21 -13.47
CA LEU A 210 13.50 -16.14 -14.39
C LEU A 210 11.98 -15.90 -14.36
N PRO A 211 11.38 -15.59 -15.51
CA PRO A 211 9.93 -15.49 -15.60
C PRO A 211 9.35 -16.87 -15.21
N PRO A 212 8.22 -16.90 -14.48
CA PRO A 212 7.53 -18.14 -14.23
C PRO A 212 7.19 -18.80 -15.58
N PRO A 213 7.10 -20.16 -15.61
CA PRO A 213 6.85 -20.85 -16.84
C PRO A 213 5.58 -20.34 -17.53
N PRO A 214 5.54 -20.28 -18.84
CA PRO A 214 4.39 -19.82 -19.58
C PRO A 214 3.16 -20.67 -19.25
N ILE A 215 2.05 -20.03 -18.92
CA ILE A 215 0.80 -20.71 -18.64
C ILE A 215 0.07 -20.90 -19.97
N ALA A 216 -0.01 -22.14 -20.45
CA ALA A 216 -0.89 -22.49 -21.56
C ALA A 216 -2.33 -22.60 -21.08
N LEU A 217 -3.23 -21.88 -21.71
CA LEU A 217 -4.66 -21.99 -21.42
C LEU A 217 -5.23 -23.24 -22.13
N PRO A 218 -5.83 -24.20 -21.40
CA PRO A 218 -6.29 -25.46 -21.99
C PRO A 218 -7.30 -25.29 -23.14
N ASN A 219 -8.09 -24.22 -23.14
CA ASN A 219 -9.11 -23.95 -24.14
C ASN A 219 -8.65 -23.01 -25.28
N PHE A 220 -7.40 -22.52 -25.21
CA PHE A 220 -6.84 -21.62 -26.22
C PHE A 220 -5.38 -21.99 -26.48
N PRO A 221 -5.13 -23.08 -27.20
CA PRO A 221 -3.77 -23.63 -27.39
C PRO A 221 -2.79 -22.68 -28.08
N ASN A 222 -3.29 -21.65 -28.76
CA ASN A 222 -2.47 -20.64 -29.45
C ASN A 222 -2.26 -19.36 -28.63
N ILE A 223 -2.70 -19.31 -27.35
CA ILE A 223 -2.49 -18.18 -26.47
C ILE A 223 -1.62 -18.60 -25.29
N THR A 224 -0.41 -18.06 -25.26
CA THR A 224 0.51 -18.24 -24.16
C THR A 224 0.56 -16.96 -23.34
N ILE A 225 0.17 -17.04 -22.08
CA ILE A 225 0.26 -15.92 -21.14
C ILE A 225 1.57 -16.03 -20.38
N TYR A 226 2.43 -15.04 -20.53
CA TYR A 226 3.60 -14.89 -19.68
C TYR A 226 3.20 -14.02 -18.48
N PRO A 227 3.24 -14.54 -17.24
CA PRO A 227 3.03 -13.72 -16.07
C PRO A 227 4.20 -12.74 -15.97
N MET A 228 3.92 -11.47 -16.27
CA MET A 228 4.91 -10.41 -16.35
C MET A 228 5.07 -9.65 -15.03
N LYS A 229 6.31 -9.17 -14.82
CA LYS A 229 6.63 -8.09 -13.87
C LYS A 229 6.10 -6.71 -14.30
N SER A 230 5.39 -6.60 -15.43
CA SER A 230 4.61 -5.44 -15.93
C SER A 230 4.09 -5.72 -17.36
N PRO A 231 3.28 -4.87 -17.99
CA PRO A 231 1.94 -5.22 -18.44
C PRO A 231 1.87 -6.43 -19.39
N LEU A 232 0.77 -7.18 -19.27
CA LEU A 232 0.38 -8.34 -20.08
C LEU A 232 0.63 -8.13 -21.59
N THR A 233 1.64 -8.80 -22.13
CA THR A 233 1.81 -8.92 -23.60
C THR A 233 1.22 -10.24 -24.05
N ILE A 234 0.13 -10.16 -24.79
CA ILE A 234 -0.48 -11.32 -25.44
C ILE A 234 0.28 -11.57 -26.75
N HIS A 235 1.08 -12.61 -26.79
CA HIS A 235 1.70 -13.08 -28.04
C HIS A 235 0.78 -14.10 -28.72
N ARG A 236 0.27 -13.74 -29.88
CA ARG A 236 -0.45 -14.65 -30.76
C ARG A 236 0.60 -15.37 -31.63
N THR A 237 0.82 -16.65 -31.40
CA THR A 237 1.60 -17.47 -32.31
C THR A 237 0.77 -17.78 -33.55
N THR A 238 1.05 -17.10 -34.65
CA THR A 238 0.59 -17.51 -35.98
C THR A 238 1.44 -18.71 -36.41
N SER A 239 0.86 -19.90 -36.41
CA SER A 239 1.43 -21.04 -37.10
C SER A 239 1.31 -20.79 -38.59
N GLN A 240 2.41 -20.57 -39.28
CA GLN A 240 2.47 -20.70 -40.73
C GLN A 240 2.46 -22.21 -41.05
N HIS A 241 1.43 -22.63 -41.78
CA HIS A 241 1.42 -23.80 -42.61
C HIS A 241 1.68 -23.36 -44.04
#